data_4f9d88bf4064315fa62926235c81f790
#
_entry.id   4f9d88bf4064315fa62926235c81f790
#
_cell.length_a   1.000
_cell.length_b   1.000
_cell.length_c   1.000
_cell.angle_alpha   90.00
_cell.angle_beta   90.00
_cell.angle_gamma   90.00
#
_symmetry.space_group_name_H-M   'P 1'
#
loop_
_entity.id
_entity.type
_entity.pdbx_description
1 polymer ?
#
loop_
_entity_poly.entity_id
_entity_poly.type
_entity_poly.pdbx_seq_one_letter_code
_entity_poly.pdbx_strand_id
1 'polypeptide(L)'
;MSLHELDLAERISDYVLCAEHGTIGRAGTPEEVFEKEYIANLYGIRHGSYLTLLGFPELPRTDGTPKVFVIGGSGIPVYHALNRAGIAFAAGVIHENDVEYQTAMALAAEVVSEIPFEPVGEQAYLQAEKLLDSCEAVLCPLTVFGTMNSRNRELWRSAKELGKLRQINLDKSDSGDILNDK
;
A
#
# COMPACT_ATOMS: atom_id res chain seq x y z
N MET A 1 -9.31 -28.96 13.22
CA MET A 1 -9.16 -27.67 13.96
C MET A 1 -10.03 -26.64 13.25
N SER A 2 -10.74 -25.77 13.98
CA SER A 2 -11.46 -24.65 13.38
C SER A 2 -10.65 -23.38 13.58
N LEU A 3 -10.42 -22.63 12.50
CA LEU A 3 -9.64 -21.39 12.49
C LEU A 3 -10.45 -20.27 11.83
N HIS A 4 -10.38 -19.10 12.40
CA HIS A 4 -10.99 -17.88 11.87
C HIS A 4 -9.95 -16.89 11.33
N GLU A 5 -8.66 -17.14 11.58
CA GLU A 5 -7.55 -16.36 11.08
C GLU A 5 -7.05 -16.98 9.78
N LEU A 6 -7.31 -16.30 8.67
CA LEU A 6 -7.02 -16.82 7.33
C LEU A 6 -5.54 -17.05 7.08
N ASP A 7 -4.69 -16.09 7.48
CA ASP A 7 -3.24 -16.17 7.29
C ASP A 7 -2.63 -17.33 8.09
N LEU A 8 -3.17 -17.63 9.27
CA LEU A 8 -2.76 -18.77 10.06
C LEU A 8 -3.22 -20.06 9.39
N ALA A 9 -4.47 -20.12 8.94
CA ALA A 9 -5.01 -21.29 8.26
C ALA A 9 -4.23 -21.62 6.98
N GLU A 10 -3.88 -20.60 6.18
CA GLU A 10 -3.07 -20.75 4.96
C GLU A 10 -1.69 -21.33 5.25
N ARG A 11 -1.03 -20.89 6.33
CA ARG A 11 0.37 -21.27 6.64
C ARG A 11 0.54 -22.61 7.33
N ILE A 12 -0.46 -23.07 8.09
CA ILE A 12 -0.30 -24.28 8.94
C ILE A 12 -1.15 -25.46 8.52
N SER A 13 -2.04 -25.30 7.53
CA SER A 13 -2.94 -26.38 7.10
C SER A 13 -2.40 -27.09 5.87
N ASP A 14 -2.46 -28.41 5.87
CA ASP A 14 -2.22 -29.23 4.69
C ASP A 14 -3.48 -29.33 3.81
N TYR A 15 -4.66 -29.18 4.42
CA TYR A 15 -5.95 -29.26 3.77
C TYR A 15 -6.99 -28.39 4.49
N VAL A 16 -7.77 -27.64 3.72
CA VAL A 16 -8.75 -26.67 4.23
C VAL A 16 -10.15 -27.04 3.79
N LEU A 17 -11.10 -26.91 4.72
CA LEU A 17 -12.53 -27.01 4.47
C LEU A 17 -13.16 -25.68 4.84
N CYS A 18 -13.71 -24.96 3.87
CA CYS A 18 -14.46 -23.74 4.12
C CYS A 18 -15.93 -24.06 4.44
N ALA A 19 -16.37 -23.70 5.65
CA ALA A 19 -17.77 -23.82 6.04
C ALA A 19 -18.51 -22.50 5.73
N GLU A 20 -19.56 -22.61 4.94
CA GLU A 20 -20.36 -21.47 4.49
C GLU A 20 -21.84 -21.81 4.67
N HIS A 21 -22.58 -20.95 5.38
CA HIS A 21 -24.03 -21.12 5.62
C HIS A 21 -24.43 -22.52 6.14
N GLY A 22 -23.57 -23.15 6.95
CA GLY A 22 -23.81 -24.48 7.52
C GLY A 22 -23.48 -25.67 6.60
N THR A 23 -22.88 -25.42 5.45
CA THR A 23 -22.42 -26.43 4.50
C THR A 23 -20.92 -26.24 4.21
N ILE A 24 -20.31 -27.27 3.59
CA ILE A 24 -18.93 -27.12 3.07
C ILE A 24 -19.04 -26.51 1.68
N GLY A 25 -18.59 -25.26 1.53
CA GLY A 25 -18.58 -24.56 0.25
C GLY A 25 -17.41 -24.97 -0.65
N ARG A 26 -16.20 -25.01 -0.10
CA ARG A 26 -14.97 -25.39 -0.82
C ARG A 26 -14.03 -26.21 0.06
N ALA A 27 -13.30 -27.13 -0.56
CA ALA A 27 -12.33 -27.98 0.11
C ALA A 27 -11.13 -28.22 -0.81
N GLY A 28 -9.92 -28.18 -0.27
CA GLY A 28 -8.69 -28.36 -1.04
C GLY A 28 -7.43 -28.02 -0.26
N THR A 29 -6.30 -27.95 -0.96
CA THR A 29 -5.07 -27.39 -0.39
C THR A 29 -5.22 -25.89 -0.13
N PRO A 30 -4.37 -25.29 0.72
CA PRO A 30 -4.41 -23.85 0.95
C PRO A 30 -4.37 -23.04 -0.36
N GLU A 31 -3.49 -23.38 -1.30
CA GLU A 31 -3.34 -22.69 -2.59
C GLU A 31 -4.60 -22.79 -3.45
N GLU A 32 -5.35 -23.89 -3.36
CA GLU A 32 -6.59 -24.06 -4.11
C GLU A 32 -7.76 -23.31 -3.47
N VAL A 33 -7.78 -23.19 -2.14
CA VAL A 33 -8.90 -22.63 -1.39
C VAL A 33 -8.75 -21.14 -1.19
N PHE A 34 -7.53 -20.63 -0.92
CA PHE A 34 -7.27 -19.20 -0.67
C PHE A 34 -7.15 -18.36 -1.94
N GLU A 35 -7.91 -18.72 -2.99
CA GLU A 35 -8.06 -17.83 -4.13
C GLU A 35 -8.72 -16.49 -3.73
N LYS A 36 -8.14 -15.40 -4.23
CA LYS A 36 -8.54 -14.03 -3.89
C LYS A 36 -10.05 -13.77 -4.03
N GLU A 37 -10.64 -14.19 -5.14
CA GLU A 37 -12.07 -13.98 -5.42
C GLU A 37 -12.96 -14.82 -4.51
N TYR A 38 -12.56 -16.07 -4.23
CA TYR A 38 -13.33 -16.94 -3.35
C TYR A 38 -13.36 -16.40 -1.92
N ILE A 39 -12.21 -16.02 -1.38
CA ILE A 39 -12.11 -15.46 -0.02
C ILE A 39 -12.86 -14.13 0.09
N ALA A 40 -12.77 -13.26 -0.90
CA ALA A 40 -13.52 -12.00 -0.92
C ALA A 40 -15.04 -12.27 -0.87
N ASN A 41 -15.53 -13.24 -1.63
CA ASN A 41 -16.93 -13.63 -1.64
C ASN A 41 -17.37 -14.27 -0.31
N LEU A 42 -16.55 -15.20 0.24
CA LEU A 42 -16.82 -15.90 1.50
C LEU A 42 -17.00 -14.93 2.68
N TYR A 43 -16.20 -13.85 2.73
CA TYR A 43 -16.27 -12.82 3.75
C TYR A 43 -17.17 -11.63 3.37
N GLY A 44 -17.85 -11.69 2.22
CA GLY A 44 -18.74 -10.63 1.77
C GLY A 44 -18.02 -9.30 1.50
N ILE A 45 -16.75 -9.34 1.13
CA ILE A 45 -15.93 -8.16 0.81
C ILE A 45 -16.37 -7.66 -0.56
N ARG A 46 -17.37 -6.78 -0.58
CA ARG A 46 -17.93 -6.21 -1.82
C ARG A 46 -17.05 -5.09 -2.39
N HIS A 47 -16.29 -4.44 -1.53
CA HIS A 47 -15.37 -3.35 -1.87
C HIS A 47 -14.07 -3.58 -1.11
N GLY A 48 -12.96 -3.66 -1.82
CA GLY A 48 -11.65 -3.94 -1.26
C GLY A 48 -10.96 -5.10 -1.97
N SER A 49 -9.74 -5.38 -1.60
CA SER A 49 -8.98 -6.51 -2.09
C SER A 49 -8.38 -7.30 -0.93
N TYR A 50 -8.40 -8.62 -1.06
CA TYR A 50 -7.61 -9.48 -0.19
C TYR A 50 -6.19 -9.50 -0.74
N LEU A 51 -5.24 -8.95 0.02
CA LEU A 51 -3.82 -9.05 -0.33
C LEU A 51 -3.29 -10.40 0.13
N THR A 52 -3.31 -11.37 -0.76
CA THR A 52 -2.85 -12.75 -0.50
C THR A 52 -1.44 -12.77 0.09
N LEU A 53 -0.57 -11.87 -0.35
CA LEU A 53 0.81 -11.77 0.14
C LEU A 53 0.91 -11.32 1.60
N LEU A 54 -0.06 -10.56 2.10
CA LEU A 54 -0.08 -10.00 3.46
C LEU A 54 -1.12 -10.67 4.37
N GLY A 55 -1.96 -11.55 3.81
CA GLY A 55 -2.90 -12.38 4.57
C GLY A 55 -4.09 -11.63 5.20
N PHE A 56 -4.40 -10.40 4.78
CA PHE A 56 -5.54 -9.65 5.33
C PHE A 56 -6.30 -8.84 4.27
N PRO A 57 -7.60 -8.56 4.52
CA PRO A 57 -8.39 -7.73 3.64
C PRO A 57 -7.97 -6.26 3.72
N GLU A 58 -7.85 -5.61 2.57
CA GLU A 58 -7.61 -4.18 2.46
C GLU A 58 -8.89 -3.43 2.13
N LEU A 59 -9.01 -2.22 2.67
CA LEU A 59 -10.06 -1.28 2.26
C LEU A 59 -9.90 -0.94 0.77
N PRO A 60 -11.01 -0.62 0.08
CA PRO A 60 -10.91 -0.11 -1.29
C PRO A 60 -10.02 1.12 -1.32
N ARG A 61 -9.23 1.25 -2.38
CA ARG A 61 -8.46 2.48 -2.57
C ARG A 61 -9.40 3.68 -2.69
N THR A 62 -8.94 4.82 -2.21
CA THR A 62 -9.65 6.07 -2.38
C THR A 62 -9.54 6.53 -3.83
N ASP A 63 -10.69 6.69 -4.49
CA ASP A 63 -10.76 7.18 -5.86
C ASP A 63 -10.48 8.69 -5.94
N GLY A 64 -9.95 9.13 -7.06
CA GLY A 64 -9.73 10.54 -7.36
C GLY A 64 -8.29 10.88 -7.74
N THR A 65 -8.06 12.15 -8.06
CA THR A 65 -6.73 12.67 -8.36
C THR A 65 -5.88 12.68 -7.08
N PRO A 66 -4.63 12.19 -7.12
CA PRO A 66 -3.75 12.20 -5.96
C PRO A 66 -3.53 13.63 -5.42
N LYS A 67 -3.78 13.82 -4.14
CA LYS A 67 -3.50 15.08 -3.43
C LYS A 67 -2.18 15.04 -2.68
N VAL A 68 -1.74 13.85 -2.33
CA VAL A 68 -0.53 13.60 -1.55
C VAL A 68 0.40 12.71 -2.34
N PHE A 69 1.67 13.05 -2.39
CA PHE A 69 2.72 12.17 -2.90
C PHE A 69 3.49 11.57 -1.73
N VAL A 70 3.60 10.25 -1.67
CA VAL A 70 4.38 9.55 -0.65
C VAL A 70 5.66 9.03 -1.28
N ILE A 71 6.81 9.54 -0.81
CA ILE A 71 8.12 9.07 -1.27
C ILE A 71 8.32 7.62 -0.81
N GLY A 72 8.62 6.72 -1.76
CA GLY A 72 8.72 5.28 -1.54
C GLY A 72 9.81 4.88 -0.54
N GLY A 73 9.50 3.86 0.24
CA GLY A 73 10.30 3.30 1.32
C GLY A 73 9.65 3.46 2.70
N SER A 74 9.25 2.34 3.32
CA SER A 74 8.59 2.30 4.64
C SER A 74 7.23 2.99 4.72
N GLY A 75 6.51 3.13 3.60
CA GLY A 75 5.27 3.89 3.48
C GLY A 75 3.99 3.16 3.91
N ILE A 76 4.02 1.85 4.17
CA ILE A 76 2.82 1.05 4.46
C ILE A 76 1.90 1.68 5.52
N PRO A 77 2.37 2.10 6.71
CA PRO A 77 1.50 2.74 7.70
C PRO A 77 0.87 4.04 7.20
N VAL A 78 1.62 4.78 6.37
CA VAL A 78 1.16 6.03 5.75
C VAL A 78 0.05 5.77 4.75
N TYR A 79 0.20 4.74 3.90
CA TYR A 79 -0.80 4.34 2.91
C TYR A 79 -2.13 3.97 3.57
N HIS A 80 -2.09 3.16 4.62
CA HIS A 80 -3.28 2.81 5.40
C HIS A 80 -3.93 4.04 6.04
N ALA A 81 -3.14 4.96 6.60
CA ALA A 81 -3.65 6.16 7.23
C ALA A 81 -4.34 7.09 6.21
N LEU A 82 -3.72 7.34 5.05
CA LEU A 82 -4.29 8.14 3.97
C LEU A 82 -5.57 7.52 3.42
N ASN A 83 -5.56 6.20 3.18
CA ASN A 83 -6.73 5.49 2.66
C ASN A 83 -7.92 5.54 3.65
N ARG A 84 -7.67 5.32 4.95
CA ARG A 84 -8.70 5.46 6.00
C ARG A 84 -9.26 6.87 6.08
N ALA A 85 -8.43 7.88 5.84
CA ALA A 85 -8.86 9.28 5.82
C ALA A 85 -9.59 9.70 4.52
N GLY A 86 -9.73 8.80 3.54
CA GLY A 86 -10.32 9.10 2.25
C GLY A 86 -9.48 10.05 1.40
N ILE A 87 -8.16 10.04 1.57
CA ILE A 87 -7.23 10.90 0.83
C ILE A 87 -6.58 10.07 -0.28
N ALA A 88 -6.89 10.41 -1.55
CA ALA A 88 -6.23 9.82 -2.69
C ALA A 88 -4.76 10.26 -2.74
N PHE A 89 -3.85 9.31 -2.95
CA PHE A 89 -2.42 9.55 -2.96
C PHE A 89 -1.71 8.84 -4.11
N ALA A 90 -0.53 9.35 -4.46
CA ALA A 90 0.43 8.66 -5.31
C ALA A 90 1.64 8.23 -4.48
N ALA A 91 2.30 7.16 -4.89
CA ALA A 91 3.48 6.64 -4.20
C ALA A 91 4.63 6.37 -5.18
N GLY A 92 5.85 6.64 -4.78
CA GLY A 92 7.04 6.37 -5.61
C GLY A 92 8.32 7.04 -5.08
N VAL A 93 9.49 6.70 -5.58
CA VAL A 93 9.74 5.53 -6.44
C VAL A 93 9.96 4.31 -5.54
N ILE A 94 9.28 3.23 -5.84
CA ILE A 94 9.29 1.99 -5.05
C ILE A 94 9.84 0.88 -5.96
N HIS A 95 10.75 0.04 -5.44
CA HIS A 95 11.19 -1.13 -6.18
C HIS A 95 10.11 -2.23 -6.17
N GLU A 96 9.89 -2.88 -7.31
CA GLU A 96 8.82 -3.88 -7.47
C GLU A 96 8.96 -5.11 -6.57
N ASN A 97 10.17 -5.38 -6.06
CA ASN A 97 10.44 -6.44 -5.09
C ASN A 97 10.34 -5.97 -3.62
N ASP A 98 10.00 -4.71 -3.36
CA ASP A 98 9.75 -4.23 -2.01
C ASP A 98 8.38 -4.71 -1.52
N VAL A 99 8.29 -5.05 -0.24
CA VAL A 99 7.03 -5.45 0.40
C VAL A 99 5.96 -4.36 0.28
N GLU A 100 6.37 -3.10 0.32
CA GLU A 100 5.44 -1.98 0.23
C GLU A 100 4.83 -1.79 -1.17
N TYR A 101 5.48 -2.32 -2.24
CA TYR A 101 4.98 -2.18 -3.61
C TYR A 101 3.57 -2.76 -3.77
N GLN A 102 3.32 -3.94 -3.21
CA GLN A 102 2.00 -4.59 -3.31
C GLN A 102 0.92 -3.77 -2.59
N THR A 103 1.25 -3.20 -1.42
CA THR A 103 0.33 -2.33 -0.68
C THR A 103 0.08 -1.02 -1.43
N ALA A 104 1.14 -0.42 -2.00
CA ALA A 104 1.01 0.77 -2.82
C ALA A 104 0.11 0.52 -4.04
N MET A 105 0.30 -0.60 -4.76
CA MET A 105 -0.53 -0.99 -5.91
C MET A 105 -1.99 -1.21 -5.54
N ALA A 106 -2.27 -1.65 -4.32
CA ALA A 106 -3.65 -1.85 -3.86
C ALA A 106 -4.34 -0.55 -3.43
N LEU A 107 -3.62 0.39 -2.81
CA LEU A 107 -4.20 1.54 -2.12
C LEU A 107 -3.94 2.89 -2.79
N ALA A 108 -2.82 3.06 -3.51
CA ALA A 108 -2.51 4.31 -4.17
C ALA A 108 -3.31 4.46 -5.49
N ALA A 109 -3.67 5.69 -5.82
CA ALA A 109 -4.27 6.02 -7.11
C ALA A 109 -3.25 5.88 -8.26
N GLU A 110 -1.99 6.24 -7.99
CA GLU A 110 -0.87 6.10 -8.92
C GLU A 110 0.39 5.60 -8.20
N VAL A 111 1.14 4.72 -8.85
CA VAL A 111 2.41 4.19 -8.33
C VAL A 111 3.49 4.34 -9.38
N VAL A 112 4.63 4.88 -8.96
CA VAL A 112 5.86 4.90 -9.76
C VAL A 112 6.80 3.85 -9.21
N SER A 113 7.17 2.88 -10.03
CA SER A 113 8.07 1.80 -9.63
C SER A 113 9.39 1.81 -10.39
N GLU A 114 10.36 1.10 -9.84
CA GLU A 114 11.62 0.76 -10.47
C GLU A 114 11.78 -0.76 -10.45
N ILE A 115 12.48 -1.29 -11.44
CA ILE A 115 12.77 -2.72 -11.52
C ILE A 115 13.64 -3.18 -10.33
N PRO A 116 13.52 -4.45 -9.92
CA PRO A 116 14.29 -4.99 -8.81
C PRO A 116 15.80 -4.81 -8.97
N PHE A 117 16.48 -4.43 -7.89
CA PHE A 117 17.95 -4.36 -7.78
C PHE A 117 18.65 -3.33 -8.65
N GLU A 118 17.90 -2.46 -9.35
CA GLU A 118 18.48 -1.35 -10.09
C GLU A 118 18.34 -0.03 -9.29
N PRO A 119 19.32 0.88 -9.39
CA PRO A 119 19.13 2.23 -8.86
C PRO A 119 17.96 2.93 -9.55
N VAL A 120 17.21 3.76 -8.82
CA VAL A 120 16.13 4.56 -9.42
C VAL A 120 16.63 5.29 -10.67
N GLY A 121 16.09 4.94 -11.82
CA GLY A 121 16.46 5.47 -13.13
C GLY A 121 15.86 6.86 -13.40
N GLU A 122 16.30 7.47 -14.50
CA GLU A 122 15.86 8.80 -14.92
C GLU A 122 14.37 8.85 -15.21
N GLN A 123 13.84 7.84 -15.89
CA GLN A 123 12.43 7.79 -16.28
C GLN A 123 11.50 7.72 -15.07
N ALA A 124 11.78 6.84 -14.11
CA ALA A 124 11.01 6.71 -12.88
C ALA A 124 11.10 7.99 -12.04
N TYR A 125 12.28 8.60 -11.96
CA TYR A 125 12.48 9.88 -11.27
C TYR A 125 11.62 10.99 -11.87
N LEU A 126 11.67 11.21 -13.19
CA LEU A 126 10.90 12.27 -13.86
C LEU A 126 9.39 12.06 -13.74
N GLN A 127 8.94 10.80 -13.78
CA GLN A 127 7.53 10.48 -13.55
C GLN A 127 7.11 10.80 -12.12
N ALA A 128 7.92 10.44 -11.13
CA ALA A 128 7.67 10.74 -9.73
C ALA A 128 7.70 12.25 -9.44
N GLU A 129 8.66 12.97 -10.01
CA GLU A 129 8.76 14.43 -9.90
C GLU A 129 7.51 15.13 -10.45
N LYS A 130 7.01 14.71 -11.61
CA LYS A 130 5.78 15.24 -12.20
C LYS A 130 4.56 15.02 -11.31
N LEU A 131 4.43 13.83 -10.69
CA LEU A 131 3.35 13.55 -9.75
C LEU A 131 3.49 14.38 -8.47
N LEU A 132 4.70 14.48 -7.93
CA LEU A 132 5.01 15.33 -6.78
C LEU A 132 4.61 16.78 -7.03
N ASP A 133 4.90 17.30 -8.22
CA ASP A 133 4.55 18.67 -8.60
C ASP A 133 3.04 18.90 -8.68
N SER A 134 2.28 17.89 -9.08
CA SER A 134 0.81 17.96 -9.16
C SER A 134 0.11 17.82 -7.80
N CYS A 135 0.78 17.26 -6.79
CA CYS A 135 0.23 17.05 -5.45
C CYS A 135 0.34 18.32 -4.57
N GLU A 136 -0.59 18.44 -3.62
CA GLU A 136 -0.63 19.55 -2.65
C GLU A 136 0.38 19.36 -1.52
N ALA A 137 0.67 18.11 -1.16
CA ALA A 137 1.56 17.75 -0.07
C ALA A 137 2.43 16.54 -0.42
N VAL A 138 3.59 16.45 0.23
CA VAL A 138 4.53 15.34 0.10
C VAL A 138 4.86 14.80 1.48
N LEU A 139 4.80 13.48 1.61
CA LEU A 139 5.19 12.75 2.81
C LEU A 139 6.43 11.91 2.52
N CYS A 140 7.37 11.91 3.44
CA CYS A 140 8.57 11.09 3.34
C CYS A 140 8.71 10.25 4.62
N PRO A 141 8.33 8.96 4.58
CA PRO A 141 8.52 8.07 5.73
C PRO A 141 9.97 7.61 5.90
N LEU A 142 10.81 7.82 4.88
CA LEU A 142 12.22 7.45 4.91
C LEU A 142 13.04 8.35 5.84
N THR A 143 13.88 7.72 6.64
CA THR A 143 14.91 8.39 7.45
C THR A 143 16.30 8.28 6.85
N VAL A 144 16.53 7.29 5.98
CA VAL A 144 17.83 6.99 5.37
C VAL A 144 17.65 6.72 3.86
N PHE A 145 18.56 7.25 3.07
CA PHE A 145 18.63 7.01 1.63
C PHE A 145 19.94 6.30 1.28
N GLY A 146 19.84 5.16 0.63
CA GLY A 146 20.96 4.38 0.12
C GLY A 146 21.27 4.68 -1.34
N THR A 147 22.13 3.84 -1.95
CA THR A 147 22.49 3.97 -3.36
C THR A 147 21.31 3.70 -4.28
N MET A 148 20.52 2.67 -3.98
CA MET A 148 19.40 2.23 -4.82
C MET A 148 18.29 3.28 -4.90
N ASN A 149 17.98 3.93 -3.77
CA ASN A 149 16.95 4.97 -3.67
C ASN A 149 17.52 6.40 -3.53
N SER A 150 18.73 6.63 -4.04
CA SER A 150 19.39 7.95 -3.94
C SER A 150 18.56 9.07 -4.56
N ARG A 151 17.84 8.82 -5.64
CA ARG A 151 16.95 9.79 -6.28
C ARG A 151 15.69 10.10 -5.47
N ASN A 152 15.25 9.22 -4.59
CA ASN A 152 14.21 9.54 -3.61
C ASN A 152 14.66 10.66 -2.65
N ARG A 153 15.98 10.78 -2.40
CA ARG A 153 16.54 11.93 -1.67
C ARG A 153 16.41 13.24 -2.47
N GLU A 154 16.54 13.17 -3.78
CA GLU A 154 16.35 14.33 -4.66
C GLU A 154 14.89 14.77 -4.65
N LEU A 155 13.94 13.84 -4.76
CA LEU A 155 12.51 14.12 -4.60
C LEU A 155 12.19 14.76 -3.23
N TRP A 156 12.80 14.26 -2.16
CA TRP A 156 12.64 14.84 -0.83
C TRP A 156 13.15 16.29 -0.75
N ARG A 157 14.31 16.56 -1.37
CA ARG A 157 14.87 17.93 -1.44
C ARG A 157 13.96 18.86 -2.23
N SER A 158 13.51 18.43 -3.41
CA SER A 158 12.56 19.15 -4.25
C SER A 158 11.27 19.49 -3.47
N ALA A 159 10.68 18.50 -2.79
CA ALA A 159 9.50 18.72 -1.96
C ALA A 159 9.73 19.75 -0.84
N LYS A 160 10.91 19.75 -0.23
CA LYS A 160 11.30 20.71 0.80
C LYS A 160 11.44 22.12 0.25
N GLU A 161 12.10 22.27 -0.90
CA GLU A 161 12.28 23.55 -1.60
C GLU A 161 10.95 24.16 -2.06
N LEU A 162 10.02 23.31 -2.51
CA LEU A 162 8.68 23.72 -2.90
C LEU A 162 7.74 24.00 -1.70
N GLY A 163 8.20 23.75 -0.48
CA GLY A 163 7.36 23.93 0.73
C GLY A 163 6.22 22.94 0.85
N LYS A 164 6.26 21.80 0.12
CA LYS A 164 5.22 20.77 0.10
C LYS A 164 5.42 19.66 1.13
N LEU A 165 6.62 19.57 1.73
CA LEU A 165 6.93 18.52 2.69
C LEU A 165 6.09 18.69 3.96
N ARG A 166 5.38 17.63 4.38
CA ARG A 166 4.56 17.59 5.59
C ARG A 166 5.01 16.46 6.51
N GLN A 167 4.67 16.58 7.79
CA GLN A 167 4.82 15.51 8.76
C GLN A 167 3.49 14.78 8.90
N ILE A 168 3.56 13.45 8.99
CA ILE A 168 2.39 12.63 9.26
C ILE A 168 2.31 12.34 10.76
N ASN A 169 1.14 12.51 11.33
CA ASN A 169 0.84 12.07 12.69
C ASN A 169 -0.05 10.82 12.62
N LEU A 170 0.56 9.64 12.72
CA LEU A 170 -0.15 8.36 12.65
C LEU A 170 -1.07 8.13 13.85
N ASP A 171 -0.86 8.82 14.98
CA ASP A 171 -1.67 8.68 16.20
C ASP A 171 -3.03 9.41 16.09
N LYS A 172 -3.18 10.30 15.11
CA LYS A 172 -4.39 11.09 14.89
C LYS A 172 -5.24 10.62 13.69
N SER A 173 -5.10 9.38 13.28
CA SER A 173 -5.77 8.83 12.09
C SER A 173 -7.30 8.93 12.09
N ASP A 174 -7.94 9.18 13.23
CA ASP A 174 -9.40 9.28 13.39
C ASP A 174 -9.97 10.70 13.22
N SER A 175 -9.15 11.75 13.10
CA SER A 175 -9.61 13.15 13.19
C SER A 175 -9.47 14.00 11.93
N GLY A 176 -9.15 13.44 10.77
CA GLY A 176 -9.04 14.22 9.52
C GLY A 176 -7.80 15.14 9.41
N ASP A 177 -7.11 15.40 10.52
CA ASP A 177 -5.89 16.23 10.61
C ASP A 177 -4.61 15.38 10.56
N ILE A 178 -4.51 14.52 9.52
CA ILE A 178 -3.35 13.65 9.34
C ILE A 178 -2.12 14.44 8.87
N LEU A 179 -2.35 15.56 8.18
CA LEU A 179 -1.31 16.41 7.64
C LEU A 179 -1.13 17.63 8.53
N ASN A 180 -0.07 17.69 9.32
CA ASN A 180 0.26 18.87 10.10
C ASN A 180 1.10 19.85 9.28
N ASP A 181 0.66 21.10 9.22
CA ASP A 181 1.54 22.23 8.96
C ASP A 181 2.48 22.42 10.16
N LYS A 182 3.75 22.70 9.90
CA LYS A 182 4.69 23.12 10.95
C LYS A 182 4.28 24.44 11.52
#